data_d224571972870586f268a11e06551a3d
#
_entry.id   d224571972870586f268a11e06551a3d
#
_cell.length_a   1.000
_cell.length_b   1.000
_cell.length_c   1.000
_cell.angle_alpha   90.00
_cell.angle_beta   90.00
_cell.angle_gamma   90.00
#
_symmetry.space_group_name_H-M   'P 1'
#
loop_
_entity.id
_entity.type
_entity.pdbx_description
1 polymer ?
#
loop_
_entity_poly.entity_id
_entity_poly.type
_entity_poly.pdbx_seq_one_letter_code
_entity_poly.pdbx_strand_id
1 'polypeptide(L)'
;VYLMAGNHDYIKPDSFYRDFKWAENVVFFRNEHLTCIKDEKLDVYVYGLSYEHQEIEEPLYDAARPGEGEGLHILLAHGGDVSHIPMNVKGLSAAGFDYIAMGHIHKPEILLRDKAAYAGALEPIDRNDLGEHGYIEGHLENGRLKTNFVPFACRSYEQIILMLREDSTQASLEDMLRADLASRGRMNIYRIIIKGNRAPELLLLPEKLKSFGYVTEVLDESR
;
A
#
# COMPACT_ATOMS: atom_id res chain seq x y z
N VAL A 1 1.31 -9.96 17.36
CA VAL A 1 0.74 -9.40 16.11
C VAL A 1 -0.58 -8.74 16.43
N TYR A 2 -0.82 -7.52 15.92
CA TYR A 2 -2.09 -6.81 16.05
C TYR A 2 -2.74 -6.73 14.70
N LEU A 3 -4.02 -7.11 14.59
CA LEU A 3 -4.79 -7.19 13.38
C LEU A 3 -6.11 -6.45 13.50
N MET A 4 -6.58 -5.90 12.39
CA MET A 4 -7.89 -5.31 12.24
C MET A 4 -8.47 -5.66 10.87
N ALA A 5 -9.79 -5.70 10.75
CA ALA A 5 -10.49 -5.76 9.47
C ALA A 5 -10.62 -4.36 8.87
N GLY A 6 -10.41 -4.23 7.58
CA GLY A 6 -10.64 -3.02 6.81
C GLY A 6 -12.00 -2.99 6.12
N ASN A 7 -12.19 -2.03 5.21
CA ASN A 7 -13.44 -1.82 4.49
C ASN A 7 -13.77 -2.93 3.47
N HIS A 8 -12.79 -3.65 2.94
CA HIS A 8 -13.01 -4.75 2.00
C HIS A 8 -13.34 -6.07 2.71
N ASP A 9 -12.84 -6.27 3.91
CA ASP A 9 -13.01 -7.48 4.71
C ASP A 9 -13.71 -7.22 6.06
N TYR A 10 -14.57 -6.20 6.11
CA TYR A 10 -15.32 -5.80 7.30
C TYR A 10 -16.08 -6.95 7.97
N ILE A 11 -16.30 -6.84 9.28
CA ILE A 11 -16.86 -7.92 10.12
C ILE A 11 -18.38 -7.99 9.98
N LYS A 12 -18.87 -8.54 8.88
CA LYS A 12 -20.28 -8.85 8.67
C LYS A 12 -20.70 -10.14 9.39
N PRO A 13 -22.04 -10.46 9.46
CA PRO A 13 -22.55 -11.62 10.20
C PRO A 13 -21.92 -12.96 9.83
N ASP A 14 -21.55 -13.16 8.57
CA ASP A 14 -20.93 -14.36 8.01
C ASP A 14 -19.40 -14.24 7.87
N SER A 15 -18.78 -13.22 8.49
CA SER A 15 -17.34 -13.01 8.39
C SER A 15 -16.56 -14.13 9.08
N PHE A 16 -15.54 -14.63 8.38
CA PHE A 16 -14.54 -15.56 8.91
C PHE A 16 -13.94 -15.10 10.24
N TYR A 17 -13.73 -13.80 10.43
CA TYR A 17 -13.11 -13.23 11.63
C TYR A 17 -13.89 -13.48 12.92
N ARG A 18 -15.21 -13.77 12.85
CA ARG A 18 -16.05 -13.98 14.03
C ARG A 18 -15.68 -15.25 14.78
N ASP A 19 -15.45 -16.34 14.03
CA ASP A 19 -15.29 -17.69 14.59
C ASP A 19 -13.84 -18.18 14.56
N PHE A 20 -12.96 -17.48 13.83
CA PHE A 20 -11.58 -17.89 13.70
C PHE A 20 -10.83 -17.77 15.04
N LYS A 21 -10.17 -18.86 15.42
CA LYS A 21 -9.31 -18.91 16.60
C LYS A 21 -7.90 -18.49 16.22
N TRP A 22 -7.56 -17.28 16.56
CA TRP A 22 -6.22 -16.74 16.38
C TRP A 22 -5.23 -17.43 17.33
N ALA A 23 -3.98 -17.50 16.93
CA ALA A 23 -2.90 -17.93 17.81
C ALA A 23 -2.74 -16.96 19.01
N GLU A 24 -2.20 -17.45 20.12
CA GLU A 24 -2.10 -16.69 21.40
C GLU A 24 -1.32 -15.37 21.26
N ASN A 25 -0.40 -15.30 20.29
CA ASN A 25 0.38 -14.09 20.01
C ASN A 25 -0.29 -13.13 19.01
N VAL A 26 -1.56 -13.37 18.66
CA VAL A 26 -2.33 -12.52 17.74
C VAL A 26 -3.48 -11.87 18.50
N VAL A 27 -3.51 -10.58 18.48
CA VAL A 27 -4.60 -9.75 19.01
C VAL A 27 -5.39 -9.19 17.82
N PHE A 28 -6.67 -9.55 17.74
CA PHE A 28 -7.57 -9.06 16.71
C PHE A 28 -8.58 -8.08 17.30
N PHE A 29 -8.63 -6.85 16.77
CA PHE A 29 -9.66 -5.87 17.14
C PHE A 29 -11.01 -6.31 16.56
N ARG A 30 -12.01 -6.54 17.41
CA ARG A 30 -13.22 -7.31 17.04
C ARG A 30 -14.42 -6.48 16.66
N ASN A 31 -14.37 -5.17 16.85
CA ASN A 31 -15.53 -4.29 16.65
C ASN A 31 -15.13 -2.89 16.19
N GLU A 32 -16.11 -2.09 15.83
CA GLU A 32 -15.97 -0.72 15.29
C GLU A 32 -15.71 0.34 16.39
N HIS A 33 -15.45 -0.09 17.63
CA HIS A 33 -15.13 0.82 18.71
C HIS A 33 -13.63 0.85 18.98
N LEU A 34 -13.06 2.05 19.09
CA LEU A 34 -11.66 2.21 19.42
C LEU A 34 -11.34 1.58 20.77
N THR A 35 -10.43 0.61 20.73
CA THR A 35 -10.00 -0.14 21.91
C THR A 35 -8.50 0.04 22.08
N CYS A 36 -8.03 0.11 23.33
CA CYS A 36 -6.61 0.13 23.68
C CYS A 36 -6.21 -1.21 24.30
N ILE A 37 -5.12 -1.78 23.83
CA ILE A 37 -4.52 -3.00 24.37
C ILE A 37 -3.08 -2.70 24.76
N LYS A 38 -2.72 -2.98 26.01
CA LYS A 38 -1.35 -2.85 26.50
C LYS A 38 -0.60 -4.17 26.35
N ASP A 39 0.55 -4.11 25.72
CA ASP A 39 1.55 -5.19 25.77
C ASP A 39 2.51 -4.90 26.91
N GLU A 40 2.32 -5.61 28.03
CA GLU A 40 3.11 -5.40 29.24
C GLU A 40 4.60 -5.78 29.09
N LYS A 41 4.92 -6.68 28.14
CA LYS A 41 6.31 -7.10 27.90
C LYS A 41 7.11 -6.07 27.14
N LEU A 42 6.45 -5.38 26.22
CA LEU A 42 7.07 -4.38 25.34
C LEU A 42 6.85 -2.95 25.83
N ASP A 43 5.98 -2.76 26.82
CA ASP A 43 5.49 -1.46 27.27
C ASP A 43 4.95 -0.61 26.11
N VAL A 44 4.02 -1.22 25.35
CA VAL A 44 3.41 -0.60 24.16
C VAL A 44 1.90 -0.62 24.33
N TYR A 45 1.26 0.49 24.04
CA TYR A 45 -0.19 0.65 23.97
C TYR A 45 -0.61 0.68 22.50
N VAL A 46 -1.39 -0.32 22.07
CA VAL A 46 -1.89 -0.39 20.69
C VAL A 46 -3.38 -0.08 20.67
N TYR A 47 -3.74 0.95 19.95
CA TYR A 47 -5.11 1.40 19.75
C TYR A 47 -5.58 0.95 18.38
N GLY A 48 -6.80 0.44 18.26
CA GLY A 48 -7.35 0.01 16.98
C GLY A 48 -8.84 -0.27 17.07
N LEU A 49 -9.46 -0.38 15.92
CA LEU A 49 -10.83 -0.84 15.71
C LEU A 49 -10.90 -1.62 14.40
N SER A 50 -11.90 -2.46 14.21
CA SER A 50 -12.20 -3.09 12.93
C SER A 50 -13.47 -2.52 12.32
N TYR A 51 -13.55 -2.52 11.01
CA TYR A 51 -14.77 -2.17 10.30
C TYR A 51 -15.85 -3.23 10.51
N GLU A 52 -17.08 -2.81 10.83
CA GLU A 52 -18.30 -3.63 10.81
C GLU A 52 -19.21 -3.21 9.66
N HIS A 53 -18.89 -2.08 8.99
CA HIS A 53 -19.55 -1.56 7.80
C HIS A 53 -18.52 -1.30 6.70
N GLN A 54 -18.93 -1.41 5.45
CA GLN A 54 -18.02 -1.20 4.31
C GLN A 54 -17.58 0.27 4.20
N GLU A 55 -18.48 1.18 4.48
CA GLU A 55 -18.25 2.63 4.45
C GLU A 55 -18.55 3.22 5.83
N ILE A 56 -17.68 4.10 6.31
CA ILE A 56 -17.81 4.78 7.60
C ILE A 56 -17.39 6.24 7.38
N GLU A 57 -18.36 7.13 7.33
CA GLU A 57 -18.14 8.56 7.10
C GLU A 57 -17.82 9.34 8.38
N GLU A 58 -18.02 8.74 9.54
CA GLU A 58 -17.69 9.34 10.83
C GLU A 58 -16.17 9.29 11.09
N PRO A 59 -15.57 10.39 11.59
CA PRO A 59 -14.14 10.45 11.90
C PRO A 59 -13.81 9.77 13.25
N LEU A 60 -14.01 8.46 13.34
CA LEU A 60 -13.96 7.68 14.59
C LEU A 60 -12.63 7.77 15.35
N TYR A 61 -11.53 8.10 14.66
CA TYR A 61 -10.23 8.25 15.30
C TYR A 61 -9.96 9.67 15.83
N ASP A 62 -10.61 10.71 15.34
CA ASP A 62 -10.25 12.10 15.64
C ASP A 62 -10.39 12.49 17.11
N ALA A 63 -11.28 11.81 17.84
CA ALA A 63 -11.43 11.98 19.28
C ALA A 63 -10.46 11.14 20.11
N ALA A 64 -9.66 10.27 19.47
CA ALA A 64 -8.73 9.40 20.16
C ALA A 64 -7.64 10.20 20.90
N ARG A 65 -7.34 9.76 22.11
CA ARG A 65 -6.22 10.30 22.92
C ARG A 65 -5.45 9.14 23.51
N PRO A 66 -4.11 9.20 23.55
CA PRO A 66 -3.33 8.26 24.32
C PRO A 66 -3.77 8.27 25.80
N GLY A 67 -3.85 7.10 26.41
CA GLY A 67 -4.07 6.98 27.84
C GLY A 67 -2.84 7.39 28.65
N GLU A 68 -2.94 7.33 29.97
CA GLU A 68 -1.80 7.55 30.86
C GLU A 68 -0.83 6.37 30.78
N GLY A 69 0.47 6.65 30.67
CA GLY A 69 1.55 5.67 30.59
C GLY A 69 2.79 6.22 29.91
N GLU A 70 3.97 5.72 30.28
CA GLU A 70 5.25 6.15 29.69
C GLU A 70 5.65 5.33 28.45
N GLY A 71 4.93 4.24 28.14
CA GLY A 71 5.17 3.35 27.01
C GLY A 71 4.86 3.99 25.66
N LEU A 72 5.16 3.28 24.56
CA LEU A 72 4.83 3.73 23.21
C LEU A 72 3.33 3.63 22.95
N HIS A 73 2.74 4.69 22.43
CA HIS A 73 1.34 4.75 22.03
C HIS A 73 1.22 4.68 20.49
N ILE A 74 0.76 3.54 20.00
CA ILE A 74 0.61 3.28 18.55
C ILE A 74 -0.87 3.20 18.18
N LEU A 75 -1.30 4.03 17.24
CA LEU A 75 -2.63 3.91 16.65
C LEU A 75 -2.53 3.06 15.38
N LEU A 76 -3.21 1.92 15.37
CA LEU A 76 -3.44 1.10 14.18
C LEU A 76 -4.74 1.57 13.55
N ALA A 77 -4.69 2.13 12.36
CA ALA A 77 -5.82 2.77 11.69
C ALA A 77 -5.99 2.27 10.26
N HIS A 78 -7.23 2.23 9.79
CA HIS A 78 -7.58 1.94 8.40
C HIS A 78 -8.54 3.01 7.90
N GLY A 79 -8.25 3.66 6.77
CA GLY A 79 -9.07 4.74 6.22
C GLY A 79 -8.27 5.99 5.88
N GLY A 80 -8.95 7.15 5.98
CA GLY A 80 -8.36 8.47 5.74
C GLY A 80 -8.95 9.21 4.56
N ASP A 81 -9.89 8.63 3.82
CA ASP A 81 -10.70 9.32 2.82
C ASP A 81 -12.13 9.61 3.36
N VAL A 82 -12.96 10.28 2.57
CA VAL A 82 -14.27 10.76 3.01
C VAL A 82 -15.28 9.65 3.32
N SER A 83 -15.12 8.47 2.73
CA SER A 83 -16.03 7.32 2.89
C SER A 83 -15.47 6.24 3.82
N HIS A 84 -14.20 6.35 4.20
CA HIS A 84 -13.51 5.33 4.99
C HIS A 84 -12.78 5.96 6.18
N ILE A 85 -13.51 6.25 7.22
CA ILE A 85 -13.10 6.92 8.46
C ILE A 85 -12.18 8.11 8.16
N PRO A 86 -12.74 9.29 7.80
CA PRO A 86 -11.97 10.51 7.63
C PRO A 86 -11.08 10.77 8.85
N MET A 87 -9.86 11.26 8.63
CA MET A 87 -8.87 11.32 9.71
C MET A 87 -8.02 12.59 9.68
N ASN A 88 -7.94 13.27 10.82
CA ASN A 88 -6.99 14.36 11.02
C ASN A 88 -5.64 13.83 11.59
N VAL A 89 -4.80 13.28 10.72
CA VAL A 89 -3.51 12.66 11.11
C VAL A 89 -2.61 13.63 11.89
N LYS A 90 -2.58 14.92 11.52
CA LYS A 90 -1.80 15.93 12.24
C LYS A 90 -2.34 16.18 13.64
N GLY A 91 -3.67 16.22 13.79
CA GLY A 91 -4.33 16.34 15.09
C GLY A 91 -4.05 15.17 16.01
N LEU A 92 -4.11 13.95 15.47
CA LEU A 92 -3.81 12.72 16.22
C LEU A 92 -2.34 12.63 16.65
N SER A 93 -1.42 12.99 15.78
CA SER A 93 0.01 13.07 16.15
C SER A 93 0.25 14.14 17.24
N ALA A 94 -0.40 15.30 17.15
CA ALA A 94 -0.33 16.35 18.17
C ALA A 94 -1.00 15.95 19.49
N ALA A 95 -1.97 15.02 19.47
CA ALA A 95 -2.63 14.46 20.64
C ALA A 95 -1.73 13.53 21.48
N GLY A 96 -0.56 13.12 20.94
CA GLY A 96 0.45 12.37 21.70
C GLY A 96 0.68 10.95 21.22
N PHE A 97 0.06 10.49 20.14
CA PHE A 97 0.43 9.19 19.57
C PHE A 97 1.87 9.24 19.04
N ASP A 98 2.66 8.23 19.40
CA ASP A 98 4.03 8.08 18.94
C ASP A 98 4.12 7.66 17.49
N TYR A 99 3.19 6.78 17.08
CA TYR A 99 3.06 6.35 15.69
C TYR A 99 1.63 6.06 15.31
N ILE A 100 1.27 6.41 14.08
CA ILE A 100 -0.01 6.10 13.44
C ILE A 100 0.28 5.20 12.25
N ALA A 101 0.04 3.90 12.43
CA ALA A 101 0.20 2.87 11.41
C ALA A 101 -1.07 2.78 10.57
N MET A 102 -1.01 3.24 9.33
CA MET A 102 -2.18 3.37 8.48
C MET A 102 -2.24 2.28 7.40
N GLY A 103 -3.42 1.68 7.25
CA GLY A 103 -3.84 0.87 6.11
C GLY A 103 -4.89 1.57 5.26
N HIS A 104 -5.41 0.91 4.24
CA HIS A 104 -6.38 1.35 3.24
C HIS A 104 -5.73 1.74 1.90
N ILE A 105 -4.76 2.63 1.90
CA ILE A 105 -4.06 3.01 0.67
C ILE A 105 -2.97 1.97 0.37
N HIS A 106 -3.04 1.35 -0.82
CA HIS A 106 -2.13 0.27 -1.22
C HIS A 106 -0.72 0.76 -1.53
N LYS A 107 -0.56 2.02 -1.90
CA LYS A 107 0.74 2.62 -2.17
C LYS A 107 1.39 3.11 -0.88
N PRO A 108 2.67 2.78 -0.63
CA PRO A 108 3.39 3.32 0.52
C PRO A 108 3.47 4.86 0.47
N GLU A 109 3.14 5.51 1.58
CA GLU A 109 3.19 6.97 1.67
C GLU A 109 3.53 7.44 3.09
N ILE A 110 4.57 8.26 3.22
CA ILE A 110 4.93 8.90 4.49
C ILE A 110 4.13 10.18 4.65
N LEU A 111 3.16 10.19 5.55
CA LEU A 111 2.33 11.37 5.85
C LEU A 111 3.02 12.35 6.79
N LEU A 112 3.64 11.82 7.85
CA LEU A 112 4.44 12.55 8.83
C LEU A 112 5.69 11.71 9.14
N ARG A 113 6.86 12.26 8.90
CA ARG A 113 8.12 11.54 9.12
C ARG A 113 8.24 11.01 10.54
N ASP A 114 8.55 9.74 10.70
CA ASP A 114 8.69 9.01 11.96
C ASP A 114 7.42 9.02 12.84
N LYS A 115 6.27 9.42 12.31
CA LYS A 115 5.01 9.58 13.06
C LYS A 115 3.79 8.94 12.40
N ALA A 116 3.67 9.00 11.08
CA ALA A 116 2.50 8.43 10.39
C ALA A 116 2.82 8.05 8.96
N ALA A 117 2.41 6.85 8.56
CA ALA A 117 2.55 6.38 7.19
C ALA A 117 1.48 5.35 6.81
N TYR A 118 1.08 5.36 5.55
CA TYR A 118 0.52 4.18 4.91
C TYR A 118 1.66 3.22 4.58
N ALA A 119 1.62 2.02 5.11
CA ALA A 119 2.59 0.99 4.76
C ALA A 119 2.42 0.49 3.32
N GLY A 120 1.23 0.67 2.77
CA GLY A 120 0.84 0.10 1.50
C GLY A 120 0.48 -1.38 1.61
N ALA A 121 0.24 -2.01 0.47
CA ALA A 121 0.11 -3.45 0.39
C ALA A 121 1.51 -4.11 0.42
N LEU A 122 1.63 -5.28 1.05
CA LEU A 122 2.90 -6.01 1.11
C LEU A 122 3.36 -6.50 -0.27
N GLU A 123 2.39 -6.91 -1.09
CA GLU A 123 2.53 -7.20 -2.52
C GLU A 123 1.53 -6.35 -3.29
N PRO A 124 1.81 -5.95 -4.54
CA PRO A 124 0.86 -5.17 -5.32
C PRO A 124 -0.40 -6.02 -5.61
N ILE A 125 -1.57 -5.44 -5.41
CA ILE A 125 -2.85 -6.13 -5.53
C ILE A 125 -3.35 -6.10 -6.98
N ASP A 126 -3.15 -4.97 -7.67
CA ASP A 126 -3.58 -4.82 -9.06
C ASP A 126 -2.58 -3.99 -9.90
N ARG A 127 -2.90 -3.84 -11.18
CA ARG A 127 -2.07 -3.13 -12.17
C ARG A 127 -1.90 -1.62 -11.93
N ASN A 128 -2.65 -1.02 -11.01
CA ASN A 128 -2.54 0.39 -10.66
C ASN A 128 -1.61 0.60 -9.45
N ASP A 129 -1.30 -0.48 -8.74
CA ASP A 129 -0.36 -0.46 -7.62
C ASP A 129 1.09 -0.46 -8.15
N LEU A 130 1.48 0.65 -8.80
CA LEU A 130 2.79 0.79 -9.44
C LEU A 130 3.90 1.06 -8.42
N GLY A 131 5.06 0.46 -8.65
CA GLY A 131 6.29 0.72 -7.90
C GLY A 131 6.54 -0.27 -6.78
N GLU A 132 7.37 0.14 -5.82
CA GLU A 132 7.79 -0.72 -4.72
C GLU A 132 6.68 -0.91 -3.69
N HIS A 133 6.56 -2.15 -3.19
CA HIS A 133 5.67 -2.55 -2.10
C HIS A 133 6.46 -3.23 -1.00
N GLY A 134 5.97 -3.15 0.23
CA GLY A 134 6.69 -3.63 1.39
C GLY A 134 6.03 -3.24 2.69
N TYR A 135 6.83 -2.90 3.69
CA TYR A 135 6.36 -2.57 5.03
C TYR A 135 7.14 -1.41 5.65
N ILE A 136 6.59 -0.86 6.73
CA ILE A 136 7.30 0.12 7.55
C ILE A 136 7.96 -0.60 8.72
N GLU A 137 9.26 -0.44 8.84
CA GLU A 137 10.05 -0.87 9.99
C GLU A 137 10.28 0.31 10.93
N GLY A 138 10.09 0.10 12.23
CA GLY A 138 10.31 1.12 13.26
C GLY A 138 11.34 0.67 14.28
N HIS A 139 12.23 1.58 14.67
CA HIS A 139 13.22 1.37 15.72
C HIS A 139 13.16 2.49 16.75
N LEU A 140 13.26 2.14 18.03
CA LEU A 140 13.34 3.11 19.12
C LEU A 140 14.80 3.43 19.40
N GLU A 141 15.22 4.64 19.06
CA GLU A 141 16.58 5.15 19.29
C GLU A 141 16.56 6.33 20.25
N ASN A 142 17.21 6.18 21.41
CA ASN A 142 17.27 7.24 22.44
C ASN A 142 15.89 7.82 22.81
N GLY A 143 14.87 6.98 22.95
CA GLY A 143 13.50 7.38 23.25
C GLY A 143 12.74 8.03 22.09
N ARG A 144 13.28 7.97 20.86
CA ARG A 144 12.62 8.48 19.65
C ARG A 144 12.41 7.38 18.65
N LEU A 145 11.19 7.29 18.13
CA LEU A 145 10.89 6.37 17.05
C LEU A 145 11.50 6.87 15.74
N LYS A 146 12.16 5.95 15.03
CA LYS A 146 12.64 6.12 13.66
C LYS A 146 11.99 5.08 12.78
N THR A 147 11.50 5.51 11.61
CA THR A 147 10.80 4.61 10.71
C THR A 147 11.41 4.65 9.31
N ASN A 148 11.45 3.48 8.67
CA ASN A 148 11.91 3.31 7.30
C ASN A 148 10.93 2.42 6.53
N PHE A 149 10.71 2.76 5.26
CA PHE A 149 10.06 1.83 4.34
C PHE A 149 11.07 0.76 3.91
N VAL A 150 10.66 -0.51 3.97
CA VAL A 150 11.47 -1.65 3.56
C VAL A 150 10.77 -2.32 2.37
N PRO A 151 11.33 -2.24 1.15
CA PRO A 151 10.82 -2.98 0.00
C PRO A 151 10.85 -4.49 0.29
N PHE A 152 9.76 -5.19 0.03
CA PHE A 152 9.63 -6.61 0.35
C PHE A 152 8.95 -7.43 -0.76
N ALA A 153 8.15 -6.79 -1.60
CA ALA A 153 7.39 -7.47 -2.65
C ALA A 153 8.29 -8.29 -3.58
N CYS A 154 7.84 -9.47 -3.94
CA CYS A 154 8.55 -10.33 -4.90
C CYS A 154 8.53 -9.76 -6.32
N ARG A 155 7.54 -8.93 -6.65
CA ARG A 155 7.34 -8.31 -7.96
C ARG A 155 6.75 -6.93 -7.80
N SER A 156 7.02 -6.06 -8.78
CA SER A 156 6.31 -4.78 -8.92
C SER A 156 5.48 -4.77 -10.21
N TYR A 157 4.39 -4.00 -10.21
CA TYR A 157 3.77 -3.55 -11.45
C TYR A 157 4.50 -2.31 -11.92
N GLU A 158 4.90 -2.33 -13.19
CA GLU A 158 5.64 -1.23 -13.79
C GLU A 158 5.06 -0.82 -15.14
N GLN A 159 5.23 0.46 -15.46
CA GLN A 159 4.85 1.02 -16.74
C GLN A 159 6.09 1.32 -17.57
N ILE A 160 6.15 0.78 -18.79
CA ILE A 160 7.16 1.10 -19.79
C ILE A 160 6.52 1.98 -20.87
N ILE A 161 7.13 3.13 -21.12
CA ILE A 161 6.72 4.02 -22.21
C ILE A 161 7.73 3.88 -23.35
N LEU A 162 7.29 3.32 -24.48
CA LEU A 162 8.08 3.22 -25.71
C LEU A 162 7.76 4.41 -26.62
N MET A 163 8.77 5.26 -26.86
CA MET A 163 8.62 6.46 -27.68
C MET A 163 8.99 6.18 -29.13
N LEU A 164 7.99 6.23 -30.02
CA LEU A 164 8.18 6.13 -31.46
C LEU A 164 8.63 7.45 -32.07
N ARG A 165 9.41 7.33 -33.14
CA ARG A 165 9.78 8.37 -34.07
C ARG A 165 9.37 7.93 -35.47
N GLU A 166 9.38 8.83 -36.44
CA GLU A 166 9.02 8.51 -37.83
C GLU A 166 9.90 7.43 -38.49
N ASP A 167 11.15 7.30 -38.03
CA ASP A 167 12.10 6.29 -38.48
C ASP A 167 12.06 4.98 -37.66
N SER A 168 11.16 4.88 -36.68
CA SER A 168 11.05 3.69 -35.84
C SER A 168 10.53 2.49 -36.61
N THR A 169 11.07 1.32 -36.28
CA THR A 169 10.67 0.03 -36.84
C THR A 169 10.17 -0.91 -35.75
N GLN A 170 9.47 -1.97 -36.13
CA GLN A 170 9.10 -3.02 -35.15
C GLN A 170 10.32 -3.59 -34.44
N ALA A 171 11.45 -3.77 -35.14
CA ALA A 171 12.69 -4.28 -34.54
C ALA A 171 13.28 -3.29 -33.51
N SER A 172 13.31 -1.99 -33.82
CA SER A 172 13.80 -0.98 -32.87
C SER A 172 12.93 -0.93 -31.61
N LEU A 173 11.62 -1.11 -31.75
CA LEU A 173 10.69 -1.16 -30.64
C LEU A 173 10.94 -2.38 -29.73
N GLU A 174 11.17 -3.54 -30.34
CA GLU A 174 11.52 -4.77 -29.61
C GLU A 174 12.84 -4.63 -28.88
N ASP A 175 13.86 -3.98 -29.47
CA ASP A 175 15.15 -3.76 -28.84
C ASP A 175 15.04 -2.77 -27.67
N MET A 176 14.25 -1.69 -27.81
CA MET A 176 13.95 -0.78 -26.70
C MET A 176 13.29 -1.52 -25.56
N LEU A 177 12.27 -2.34 -25.85
CA LEU A 177 11.57 -3.13 -24.83
C LEU A 177 12.53 -4.11 -24.11
N ARG A 178 13.38 -4.81 -24.87
CA ARG A 178 14.37 -5.73 -24.28
C ARG A 178 15.32 -5.02 -23.32
N ALA A 179 15.78 -3.83 -23.70
CA ALA A 179 16.66 -3.02 -22.88
C ALA A 179 15.96 -2.57 -21.57
N ASP A 180 14.73 -2.09 -21.66
CA ASP A 180 13.93 -1.70 -20.50
C ASP A 180 13.66 -2.88 -19.55
N LEU A 181 13.24 -4.04 -20.08
CA LEU A 181 13.00 -5.24 -19.28
C LEU A 181 14.28 -5.75 -18.60
N ALA A 182 15.43 -5.65 -19.29
CA ALA A 182 16.72 -6.06 -18.73
C ALA A 182 17.15 -5.13 -17.57
N SER A 183 16.87 -3.84 -17.66
CA SER A 183 17.24 -2.86 -16.63
C SER A 183 16.33 -2.85 -15.42
N ARG A 184 15.02 -3.10 -15.61
CA ARG A 184 13.99 -3.04 -14.55
C ARG A 184 13.74 -4.36 -13.84
N GLY A 185 14.15 -5.48 -14.42
CA GLY A 185 13.99 -6.82 -13.84
C GLY A 185 12.93 -7.66 -14.55
N ARG A 186 13.32 -8.87 -14.93
CA ARG A 186 12.45 -9.78 -15.71
C ARG A 186 11.28 -10.38 -14.93
N MET A 187 11.30 -10.29 -13.62
CA MET A 187 10.26 -10.86 -12.76
C MET A 187 9.08 -9.93 -12.53
N ASN A 188 9.24 -8.63 -12.81
CA ASN A 188 8.19 -7.65 -12.66
C ASN A 188 7.09 -7.81 -13.72
N ILE A 189 5.94 -7.23 -13.46
CA ILE A 189 4.76 -7.28 -14.31
C ILE A 189 4.64 -5.94 -15.03
N TYR A 190 4.52 -5.95 -16.34
CA TYR A 190 4.63 -4.76 -17.15
C TYR A 190 3.35 -4.41 -17.89
N ARG A 191 3.05 -3.12 -17.92
CA ARG A 191 2.15 -2.46 -18.85
C ARG A 191 2.98 -1.63 -19.81
N ILE A 192 2.80 -1.80 -21.10
CA ILE A 192 3.52 -1.06 -22.14
C ILE A 192 2.59 -0.01 -22.73
N ILE A 193 3.06 1.22 -22.84
CA ILE A 193 2.37 2.31 -23.56
C ILE A 193 3.29 2.76 -24.69
N ILE A 194 2.80 2.66 -25.91
CA ILE A 194 3.50 3.13 -27.10
C ILE A 194 3.01 4.54 -27.40
N LYS A 195 3.92 5.51 -27.47
CA LYS A 195 3.64 6.92 -27.73
C LYS A 195 4.51 7.48 -28.85
N GLY A 196 4.19 8.68 -29.31
CA GLY A 196 4.98 9.42 -30.30
C GLY A 196 4.40 9.30 -31.71
N ASN A 197 5.18 9.76 -32.71
CA ASN A 197 4.78 9.75 -34.09
C ASN A 197 5.42 8.56 -34.81
N ARG A 198 4.62 7.88 -35.63
CA ARG A 198 5.10 6.74 -36.40
C ARG A 198 4.88 6.96 -37.91
N ALA A 199 5.71 6.31 -38.70
CA ALA A 199 5.42 6.20 -40.13
C ALA A 199 4.09 5.45 -40.36
N PRO A 200 3.25 5.86 -41.32
CA PRO A 200 1.97 5.19 -41.58
C PRO A 200 2.11 3.71 -41.97
N GLU A 201 3.27 3.33 -42.51
CA GLU A 201 3.58 1.96 -42.93
C GLU A 201 4.01 1.05 -41.78
N LEU A 202 4.29 1.61 -40.59
CA LEU A 202 4.70 0.81 -39.43
C LEU A 202 3.53 0.00 -38.91
N LEU A 203 3.56 -1.29 -39.16
CA LEU A 203 2.63 -2.24 -38.56
C LEU A 203 3.13 -2.65 -37.20
N LEU A 204 2.42 -2.23 -36.15
CA LEU A 204 2.71 -2.64 -34.77
C LEU A 204 2.13 -4.04 -34.53
N LEU A 205 2.89 -4.87 -33.80
CA LEU A 205 2.51 -6.22 -33.40
C LEU A 205 2.48 -6.32 -31.85
N PRO A 206 1.41 -5.84 -31.19
CA PRO A 206 1.33 -5.80 -29.71
C PRO A 206 1.49 -7.18 -29.07
N GLU A 207 0.90 -8.21 -29.66
CA GLU A 207 1.00 -9.58 -29.13
C GLU A 207 2.45 -10.11 -29.14
N LYS A 208 3.25 -9.68 -30.10
CA LYS A 208 4.68 -10.00 -30.11
C LYS A 208 5.41 -9.33 -28.94
N LEU A 209 5.09 -8.08 -28.62
CA LEU A 209 5.68 -7.37 -27.47
C LEU A 209 5.32 -8.06 -26.14
N LYS A 210 4.12 -8.60 -26.00
CA LYS A 210 3.73 -9.36 -24.81
C LYS A 210 4.59 -10.61 -24.55
N SER A 211 5.15 -11.18 -25.61
CA SER A 211 5.97 -12.40 -25.48
C SER A 211 7.35 -12.19 -24.87
N PHE A 212 7.80 -10.94 -24.65
CA PHE A 212 9.15 -10.65 -24.16
C PHE A 212 9.30 -10.75 -22.64
N GLY A 213 8.19 -10.77 -21.89
CA GLY A 213 8.20 -10.82 -20.42
C GLY A 213 6.80 -10.97 -19.84
N TYR A 214 6.63 -10.70 -18.54
CA TYR A 214 5.31 -10.64 -17.92
C TYR A 214 4.58 -9.35 -18.28
N VAL A 215 4.20 -9.23 -19.55
CA VAL A 215 3.49 -8.06 -20.09
C VAL A 215 1.99 -8.34 -20.10
N THR A 216 1.24 -7.64 -19.26
CA THR A 216 -0.21 -7.82 -19.14
C THR A 216 -0.99 -7.01 -20.17
N GLU A 217 -0.47 -5.87 -20.59
CA GLU A 217 -1.17 -4.94 -21.46
C GLU A 217 -0.18 -4.18 -22.38
N VAL A 218 -0.57 -3.97 -23.62
CA VAL A 218 0.11 -3.08 -24.55
C VAL A 218 -0.93 -2.10 -25.10
N LEU A 219 -0.74 -0.83 -24.83
CA LEU A 219 -1.59 0.27 -25.31
C LEU A 219 -0.85 1.04 -26.40
N ASP A 220 -1.50 1.19 -27.57
CA ASP A 220 -1.00 2.03 -28.66
C ASP A 220 -1.68 3.40 -28.59
N GLU A 221 -0.94 4.39 -28.12
CA GLU A 221 -1.31 5.81 -28.06
C GLU A 221 -0.47 6.63 -29.06
N SER A 222 0.19 5.98 -30.05
CA SER A 222 0.96 6.67 -31.09
C SER A 222 0.06 7.35 -32.12
N ARG A 223 0.61 8.31 -32.87
CA ARG A 223 -0.09 9.11 -33.89
C ARG A 223 0.59 8.95 -35.22
#